data_f638456fdd06a8ad59cb50be322f6889
#
_entry.id   f638456fdd06a8ad59cb50be322f6889
#
_cell.length_a   1.000
_cell.length_b   1.000
_cell.length_c   1.000
_cell.angle_alpha   90.00
_cell.angle_beta   90.00
_cell.angle_gamma   90.00
#
_symmetry.space_group_name_H-M   'P 1'
#
loop_
_entity.id
_entity.type
_entity.pdbx_description
1 polymer ?
#
loop_
_entity_poly.entity_id
_entity_poly.type
_entity_poly.pdbx_seq_one_letter_code
_entity_poly.pdbx_strand_id
1 'polypeptide(L)'
;MNAMIYESEQKMVETQKQVYLQHVTQLYTDISDWLQSEPLRLKNTEIEIQEVLGRYSVPQLEIQTDTGEVLADMKPTGASVLGAEGLIIVEGWLDKGYVLYLRKNETDSIETDGWYWEEQRLNTPPHFLTKTKLLQLITWVSDYEFV
;
A
#
# COMPACT_ATOMS: atom_id res chain seq x y z
N MET A 1 -14.88 -27.59 19.20
CA MET A 1 -15.32 -26.44 18.39
C MET A 1 -16.44 -26.87 17.49
N ASN A 2 -17.52 -26.13 17.42
CA ASN A 2 -18.60 -26.48 16.51
C ASN A 2 -18.40 -25.83 15.14
N ALA A 3 -19.10 -26.34 14.13
CA ALA A 3 -18.97 -25.88 12.75
C ALA A 3 -19.34 -24.41 12.56
N MET A 4 -20.27 -23.89 13.36
CA MET A 4 -20.72 -22.50 13.26
C MET A 4 -19.60 -21.51 13.61
N ILE A 5 -18.79 -21.80 14.62
CA ILE A 5 -17.65 -20.94 15.01
C ILE A 5 -16.61 -20.94 13.89
N TYR A 6 -16.31 -22.11 13.34
CA TYR A 6 -15.33 -22.23 12.25
C TYR A 6 -15.79 -21.46 11.00
N GLU A 7 -17.05 -21.56 10.62
CA GLU A 7 -17.61 -20.84 9.48
C GLU A 7 -17.59 -19.33 9.68
N SER A 8 -17.86 -18.86 10.91
CA SER A 8 -17.81 -17.43 11.24
C SER A 8 -16.39 -16.89 11.13
N GLU A 9 -15.39 -17.64 11.61
CA GLU A 9 -13.98 -17.25 11.51
C GLU A 9 -13.53 -17.17 10.04
N GLN A 10 -13.95 -18.14 9.20
CA GLN A 10 -13.64 -18.13 7.77
C GLN A 10 -14.26 -16.91 7.07
N LYS A 11 -15.49 -16.56 7.41
CA LYS A 11 -16.13 -15.36 6.85
C LYS A 11 -15.41 -14.09 7.23
N MET A 12 -14.95 -14.00 8.47
CA MET A 12 -14.17 -12.84 8.92
C MET A 12 -12.86 -12.71 8.15
N VAL A 13 -12.15 -13.82 7.94
CA VAL A 13 -10.90 -13.84 7.16
C VAL A 13 -11.15 -13.39 5.73
N GLU A 14 -12.20 -13.93 5.07
CA GLU A 14 -12.54 -13.54 3.71
C GLU A 14 -12.92 -12.07 3.61
N THR A 15 -13.67 -11.55 4.59
CA THR A 15 -14.04 -10.14 4.63
C THR A 15 -12.80 -9.26 4.76
N GLN A 16 -11.86 -9.61 5.64
CA GLN A 16 -10.62 -8.86 5.80
C GLN A 16 -9.80 -8.83 4.50
N LYS A 17 -9.68 -9.97 3.82
CA LYS A 17 -8.99 -10.04 2.52
C LYS A 17 -9.67 -9.12 1.49
N GLN A 18 -11.00 -9.20 1.38
CA GLN A 18 -11.74 -8.40 0.41
C GLN A 18 -11.61 -6.91 0.68
N VAL A 19 -11.69 -6.49 1.93
CA VAL A 19 -11.52 -5.08 2.32
C VAL A 19 -10.10 -4.60 1.96
N TYR A 20 -9.10 -5.41 2.27
CA TYR A 20 -7.71 -5.07 1.92
C TYR A 20 -7.53 -4.91 0.42
N LEU A 21 -8.04 -5.86 -0.38
CA LEU A 21 -7.95 -5.81 -1.83
C LEU A 21 -8.68 -4.58 -2.40
N GLN A 22 -9.82 -4.21 -1.83
CA GLN A 22 -10.54 -3.00 -2.22
C GLN A 22 -9.72 -1.74 -1.91
N HIS A 23 -9.09 -1.69 -0.74
CA HIS A 23 -8.24 -0.56 -0.36
C HIS A 23 -7.03 -0.44 -1.28
N VAL A 24 -6.38 -1.55 -1.62
CA VAL A 24 -5.23 -1.58 -2.54
C VAL A 24 -5.66 -1.12 -3.93
N THR A 25 -6.74 -1.67 -4.45
CA THR A 25 -7.25 -1.33 -5.78
C THR A 25 -7.64 0.14 -5.86
N GLN A 26 -8.30 0.66 -4.83
CA GLN A 26 -8.67 2.08 -4.80
C GLN A 26 -7.43 2.97 -4.76
N LEU A 27 -6.42 2.59 -3.99
CA LEU A 27 -5.15 3.34 -3.97
C LEU A 27 -4.51 3.38 -5.35
N TYR A 28 -4.48 2.25 -6.06
CA TYR A 28 -3.88 2.21 -7.40
C TYR A 28 -4.65 3.05 -8.40
N THR A 29 -5.97 3.13 -8.26
CA THR A 29 -6.79 4.03 -9.06
C THR A 29 -6.43 5.49 -8.77
N ASP A 30 -6.30 5.84 -7.50
CA ASP A 30 -5.89 7.20 -7.11
C ASP A 30 -4.50 7.54 -7.63
N ILE A 31 -3.55 6.61 -7.54
CA ILE A 31 -2.19 6.80 -8.07
C ILE A 31 -2.23 7.03 -9.57
N SER A 32 -3.02 6.25 -10.30
CA SER A 32 -3.19 6.44 -11.74
C SER A 32 -3.66 7.84 -12.06
N ASP A 33 -4.64 8.35 -11.31
CA ASP A 33 -5.15 9.71 -11.49
C ASP A 33 -4.09 10.75 -11.14
N TRP A 34 -3.38 10.56 -10.04
CA TRP A 34 -2.34 11.50 -9.60
C TRP A 34 -1.18 11.61 -10.58
N LEU A 35 -0.80 10.50 -11.22
CA LEU A 35 0.36 10.45 -12.11
C LEU A 35 0.00 10.67 -13.58
N GLN A 36 -1.27 10.96 -13.87
CA GLN A 36 -1.76 11.10 -15.25
C GLN A 36 -1.03 12.19 -16.03
N SER A 37 -0.62 13.28 -15.36
CA SER A 37 0.10 14.40 -15.98
C SER A 37 1.61 14.20 -16.03
N GLU A 38 2.13 13.10 -15.49
CA GLU A 38 3.57 12.84 -15.44
C GLU A 38 3.98 11.88 -16.57
N PRO A 39 5.24 11.97 -17.06
CA PRO A 39 5.72 11.10 -18.13
C PRO A 39 6.09 9.71 -17.58
N LEU A 40 5.16 9.06 -16.93
CA LEU A 40 5.36 7.77 -16.26
C LEU A 40 4.40 6.74 -16.80
N ARG A 41 4.80 5.47 -16.68
CA ARG A 41 3.96 4.33 -17.03
C ARG A 41 3.63 3.55 -15.76
N LEU A 42 2.44 3.01 -15.72
CA LEU A 42 2.00 2.13 -14.64
C LEU A 42 1.79 0.74 -15.19
N LYS A 43 2.38 -0.26 -14.55
CA LYS A 43 2.22 -1.65 -14.92
C LYS A 43 1.62 -2.43 -13.77
N ASN A 44 0.42 -2.98 -13.99
CA ASN A 44 -0.25 -3.83 -13.01
C ASN A 44 0.04 -5.30 -13.32
N THR A 45 0.42 -6.05 -12.29
CA THR A 45 0.53 -7.50 -12.35
C THR A 45 -0.10 -8.09 -11.10
N GLU A 46 -0.34 -9.38 -11.10
CA GLU A 46 -0.80 -10.06 -9.90
C GLU A 46 0.32 -10.91 -9.33
N ILE A 47 0.48 -10.86 -8.01
CA ILE A 47 1.38 -11.72 -7.28
C ILE A 47 0.61 -12.49 -6.22
N GLU A 48 1.13 -13.66 -5.86
CA GLU A 48 0.55 -14.44 -4.78
C GLU A 48 1.33 -14.15 -3.51
N ILE A 49 0.61 -13.85 -2.42
CA ILE A 49 1.22 -13.66 -1.11
C ILE A 49 0.71 -14.71 -0.14
N GLN A 50 1.50 -14.98 0.88
CA GLN A 50 1.12 -15.84 1.98
C GLN A 50 1.33 -15.08 3.29
N GLU A 51 0.29 -14.98 4.10
CA GLU A 51 0.32 -14.26 5.36
C GLU A 51 -0.61 -14.94 6.37
N VAL A 52 -0.88 -14.30 7.50
CA VAL A 52 -1.73 -14.85 8.55
C VAL A 52 -3.13 -15.23 8.04
N LEU A 53 -3.68 -14.45 7.10
CA LEU A 53 -5.01 -14.72 6.55
C LEU A 53 -5.01 -15.81 5.47
N GLY A 54 -3.84 -16.36 5.13
CA GLY A 54 -3.71 -17.43 4.15
C GLY A 54 -2.98 -16.99 2.89
N ARG A 55 -3.15 -17.77 1.83
CA ARG A 55 -2.54 -17.52 0.52
C ARG A 55 -3.60 -16.93 -0.41
N TYR A 56 -3.25 -15.83 -1.06
CA TYR A 56 -4.15 -15.19 -2.01
C TYR A 56 -3.38 -14.27 -2.97
N SER A 57 -4.05 -13.90 -4.08
CA SER A 57 -3.45 -13.01 -5.07
C SER A 57 -3.74 -11.56 -4.75
N VAL A 58 -2.74 -10.70 -4.96
CA VAL A 58 -2.87 -9.25 -4.78
C VAL A 58 -2.30 -8.54 -6.00
N PRO A 59 -2.83 -7.35 -6.35
CA PRO A 59 -2.26 -6.57 -7.44
C PRO A 59 -0.97 -5.90 -7.00
N GLN A 60 0.06 -5.98 -7.85
CA GLN A 60 1.33 -5.29 -7.72
C GLN A 60 1.37 -4.16 -8.74
N LEU A 61 1.89 -3.01 -8.35
CA LEU A 61 1.97 -1.85 -9.23
C LEU A 61 3.42 -1.42 -9.38
N GLU A 62 3.93 -1.45 -10.63
CA GLU A 62 5.22 -0.84 -10.96
C GLU A 62 4.99 0.55 -11.54
N ILE A 63 5.73 1.52 -11.02
CA ILE A 63 5.77 2.89 -11.57
C ILE A 63 7.08 3.01 -12.34
N GLN A 64 6.97 3.23 -13.65
CA GLN A 64 8.10 3.21 -14.57
C GLN A 64 8.23 4.55 -15.30
N THR A 65 9.44 4.83 -15.77
CA THR A 65 9.66 5.92 -16.72
C THR A 65 9.06 5.54 -18.08
N ASP A 66 8.97 6.51 -19.00
CA ASP A 66 8.49 6.27 -20.36
C ASP A 66 9.41 5.32 -21.14
N THR A 67 10.66 5.12 -20.69
CA THR A 67 11.60 4.17 -21.27
C THR A 67 11.60 2.80 -20.60
N GLY A 68 10.75 2.62 -19.56
CA GLY A 68 10.58 1.33 -18.90
C GLY A 68 11.45 1.10 -17.68
N GLU A 69 12.19 2.12 -17.23
CA GLU A 69 12.95 2.03 -15.97
C GLU A 69 12.00 2.02 -14.78
N VAL A 70 12.12 1.03 -13.90
CA VAL A 70 11.26 0.92 -12.72
C VAL A 70 11.76 1.90 -11.65
N LEU A 71 10.91 2.84 -11.27
CA LEU A 71 11.20 3.79 -10.20
C LEU A 71 10.73 3.29 -8.85
N ALA A 72 9.55 2.72 -8.80
CA ALA A 72 8.96 2.22 -7.58
C ALA A 72 8.12 0.99 -7.87
N ASP A 73 8.28 -0.03 -7.07
CA ASP A 73 7.53 -1.28 -7.16
C ASP A 73 6.71 -1.40 -5.88
N MET A 74 5.39 -1.32 -6.03
CA MET A 74 4.46 -1.36 -4.89
C MET A 74 3.99 -2.80 -4.70
N LYS A 75 4.42 -3.40 -3.59
CA LYS A 75 4.16 -4.80 -3.27
C LYS A 75 3.28 -4.92 -2.04
N PRO A 76 1.99 -5.21 -2.21
CA PRO A 76 1.15 -5.51 -1.05
C PRO A 76 1.66 -6.77 -0.35
N THR A 77 1.79 -6.72 0.96
CA THR A 77 2.36 -7.83 1.75
C THR A 77 1.38 -8.46 2.70
N GLY A 78 0.29 -7.80 3.04
CA GLY A 78 -0.73 -8.40 3.88
C GLY A 78 -1.72 -7.42 4.46
N ALA A 79 -2.89 -7.98 4.77
CA ALA A 79 -3.98 -7.27 5.42
C ALA A 79 -3.87 -7.32 6.94
N SER A 80 -3.15 -8.31 7.48
CA SER A 80 -3.05 -8.52 8.93
C SER A 80 -1.66 -8.15 9.41
N VAL A 81 -1.50 -6.89 9.81
CA VAL A 81 -0.24 -6.35 10.35
C VAL A 81 -0.52 -5.66 11.68
N LEU A 82 0.45 -5.70 12.57
CA LEU A 82 0.30 -5.12 13.90
C LEU A 82 0.13 -3.60 13.81
N GLY A 83 -0.99 -3.09 14.31
CA GLY A 83 -1.26 -1.65 14.35
C GLY A 83 -1.81 -1.05 13.06
N ALA A 84 -2.07 -1.87 12.04
CA ALA A 84 -2.59 -1.40 10.76
C ALA A 84 -3.50 -2.46 10.13
N GLU A 85 -4.27 -2.06 9.13
CA GLU A 85 -5.18 -2.95 8.41
C GLU A 85 -4.65 -3.32 7.02
N GLY A 86 -3.43 -2.98 6.72
CA GLY A 86 -2.78 -3.34 5.47
C GLY A 86 -1.41 -2.72 5.34
N LEU A 87 -0.55 -3.39 4.59
CA LEU A 87 0.82 -2.93 4.34
C LEU A 87 1.16 -3.11 2.87
N ILE A 88 1.74 -2.08 2.29
CA ILE A 88 2.37 -2.12 0.97
C ILE A 88 3.82 -1.68 1.16
N ILE A 89 4.76 -2.51 0.71
CA ILE A 89 6.17 -2.13 0.66
C ILE A 89 6.44 -1.52 -0.71
N VAL A 90 7.03 -0.33 -0.71
CA VAL A 90 7.39 0.39 -1.94
C VAL A 90 8.89 0.31 -2.09
N GLU A 91 9.37 -0.40 -3.12
CA GLU A 91 10.80 -0.61 -3.35
C GLU A 91 11.27 0.14 -4.58
N GLY A 92 12.33 0.93 -4.42
CA GLY A 92 13.10 1.49 -5.52
C GLY A 92 14.53 0.97 -5.48
N TRP A 93 15.36 1.44 -6.41
CA TRP A 93 16.75 1.01 -6.44
C TRP A 93 17.57 1.59 -5.28
N LEU A 94 17.11 2.71 -4.71
CA LEU A 94 17.83 3.43 -3.67
C LEU A 94 17.39 3.05 -2.26
N ASP A 95 16.10 2.87 -2.04
CA ASP A 95 15.55 2.65 -0.70
C ASP A 95 14.17 2.01 -0.79
N LYS A 96 13.61 1.72 0.38
CA LYS A 96 12.25 1.20 0.55
C LYS A 96 11.41 2.18 1.34
N GLY A 97 10.11 2.18 1.07
CA GLY A 97 9.13 2.90 1.85
C GLY A 97 8.00 1.97 2.30
N TYR A 98 7.35 2.33 3.39
CA TYR A 98 6.27 1.53 3.98
C TYR A 98 5.00 2.35 3.98
N VAL A 99 3.95 1.81 3.35
CA VAL A 99 2.64 2.44 3.26
C VAL A 99 1.65 1.57 3.99
N LEU A 100 1.01 2.13 5.00
CA LEU A 100 0.14 1.42 5.93
C LEU A 100 -1.29 1.95 5.82
N TYR A 101 -2.28 1.07 5.86
CA TYR A 101 -3.66 1.48 6.00
C TYR A 101 -4.00 1.64 7.48
N LEU A 102 -4.24 2.88 7.89
CA LEU A 102 -4.50 3.22 9.28
C LEU A 102 -5.92 3.73 9.45
N ARG A 103 -6.52 3.41 10.58
CA ARG A 103 -7.83 3.90 10.96
C ARG A 103 -7.72 5.15 11.82
N LYS A 104 -8.74 5.98 11.73
CA LYS A 104 -8.89 7.15 12.59
C LYS A 104 -8.66 6.77 14.04
N ASN A 105 -7.78 7.51 14.71
CA ASN A 105 -7.38 7.25 16.08
C ASN A 105 -7.05 8.56 16.77
N GLU A 106 -7.65 8.78 17.94
CA GLU A 106 -7.42 10.01 18.71
C GLU A 106 -6.06 10.04 19.38
N THR A 107 -5.49 8.88 19.70
CA THR A 107 -4.20 8.77 20.38
C THR A 107 -3.01 8.98 19.47
N ASP A 108 -3.08 8.53 18.21
CA ASP A 108 -1.96 8.56 17.26
C ASP A 108 -2.06 9.69 16.25
N SER A 109 -2.98 10.62 16.46
CA SER A 109 -3.21 11.77 15.56
C SER A 109 -3.58 11.39 14.14
N ILE A 110 -4.20 10.23 13.95
CA ILE A 110 -4.76 9.82 12.67
C ILE A 110 -6.16 10.39 12.54
N GLU A 111 -6.33 11.35 11.66
CA GLU A 111 -7.60 12.09 11.53
C GLU A 111 -8.61 11.41 10.61
N THR A 112 -8.14 10.57 9.68
CA THR A 112 -9.02 9.90 8.73
C THR A 112 -8.46 8.52 8.39
N ASP A 113 -9.35 7.59 8.06
CA ASP A 113 -8.96 6.28 7.57
C ASP A 113 -8.30 6.43 6.20
N GLY A 114 -7.22 5.71 5.97
CA GLY A 114 -6.56 5.74 4.67
C GLY A 114 -5.15 5.20 4.69
N TRP A 115 -4.47 5.39 3.57
CA TRP A 115 -3.09 4.98 3.41
C TRP A 115 -2.16 6.09 3.90
N TYR A 116 -1.13 5.69 4.64
CA TYR A 116 -0.15 6.59 5.23
C TYR A 116 1.26 6.08 4.92
N TRP A 117 2.13 6.99 4.51
CA TRP A 117 3.56 6.71 4.34
C TRP A 117 4.27 6.94 5.68
N GLU A 118 4.96 5.90 6.16
CA GLU A 118 5.75 5.96 7.38
C GLU A 118 7.24 6.03 7.02
N GLU A 119 7.89 7.13 7.39
CA GLU A 119 9.30 7.36 7.05
C GLU A 119 10.28 6.60 7.93
N GLN A 120 9.83 5.90 8.96
CA GLN A 120 10.67 5.16 9.90
C GLN A 120 11.73 6.03 10.60
N ARG A 121 11.44 7.31 10.80
CA ARG A 121 12.24 8.20 11.61
C ARG A 121 11.61 8.35 12.98
N LEU A 122 12.46 8.43 14.02
CA LEU A 122 12.00 8.65 15.38
C LEU A 122 11.25 9.98 15.47
N ASN A 123 10.06 9.94 16.06
CA ASN A 123 9.20 11.12 16.29
C ASN A 123 8.62 11.76 15.02
N THR A 124 8.66 11.08 13.88
CA THR A 124 8.02 11.58 12.67
C THR A 124 6.64 10.90 12.55
N PRO A 125 5.53 11.65 12.54
CA PRO A 125 4.21 11.05 12.36
C PRO A 125 4.05 10.53 10.94
N PRO A 126 3.18 9.52 10.73
CA PRO A 126 2.86 9.05 9.38
C PRO A 126 2.26 10.17 8.54
N HIS A 127 2.56 10.16 7.25
CA HIS A 127 2.03 11.14 6.31
C HIS A 127 0.84 10.54 5.57
N PHE A 128 -0.30 11.20 5.65
CA PHE A 128 -1.45 10.82 4.81
C PHE A 128 -1.03 10.89 3.35
N LEU A 129 -1.29 9.80 2.60
CA LEU A 129 -0.81 9.69 1.23
C LEU A 129 -1.67 10.53 0.30
N THR A 130 -1.03 11.51 -0.32
CA THR A 130 -1.60 12.41 -1.32
C THR A 130 -0.72 12.34 -2.56
N LYS A 131 -1.12 13.02 -3.65
CA LYS A 131 -0.25 13.16 -4.83
C LYS A 131 1.13 13.67 -4.43
N THR A 132 1.19 14.76 -3.67
CA THR A 132 2.45 15.38 -3.25
C THR A 132 3.31 14.39 -2.46
N LYS A 133 2.71 13.67 -1.52
CA LYS A 133 3.44 12.69 -0.70
C LYS A 133 3.88 11.48 -1.52
N LEU A 134 3.08 11.04 -2.48
CA LEU A 134 3.49 9.97 -3.39
C LEU A 134 4.71 10.38 -4.21
N LEU A 135 4.73 11.59 -4.77
CA LEU A 135 5.88 12.06 -5.54
C LEU A 135 7.14 12.10 -4.67
N GLN A 136 7.01 12.56 -3.42
CA GLN A 136 8.12 12.55 -2.47
C GLN A 136 8.59 11.13 -2.16
N LEU A 137 7.67 10.19 -2.01
CA LEU A 137 8.00 8.79 -1.76
C LEU A 137 8.73 8.17 -2.96
N ILE A 138 8.27 8.42 -4.18
CA ILE A 138 8.95 7.94 -5.39
C ILE A 138 10.38 8.49 -5.45
N THR A 139 10.58 9.77 -5.18
CA THR A 139 11.91 10.36 -5.12
C THR A 139 12.74 9.71 -4.02
N TRP A 140 12.17 9.47 -2.87
CA TRP A 140 12.85 8.83 -1.73
C TRP A 140 13.43 7.46 -2.09
N VAL A 141 12.64 6.63 -2.78
CA VAL A 141 13.05 5.26 -3.09
C VAL A 141 13.87 5.14 -4.38
N SER A 142 13.81 6.13 -5.28
CA SER A 142 14.41 6.04 -6.61
C SER A 142 15.38 7.17 -6.97
N ASP A 143 15.38 8.26 -6.23
CA ASP A 143 16.11 9.49 -6.55
C ASP A 143 15.62 10.19 -7.84
N TYR A 144 14.43 9.83 -8.33
CA TYR A 144 13.84 10.48 -9.49
C TYR A 144 13.33 11.87 -9.11
N GLU A 145 13.68 12.87 -9.94
CA GLU A 145 13.26 14.25 -9.74
C GLU A 145 12.08 14.61 -10.62
N PHE A 146 10.99 15.06 -9.98
CA PHE A 146 9.84 15.57 -10.69
C PHE A 146 10.07 17.06 -11.04
N VAL A 147 9.73 17.40 -12.26
CA VAL A 147 9.94 18.76 -12.78
C VAL A 147 8.72 19.62 -12.57
#